data_2f961e48281f580b4a04e288525582a9
#
_entry.id   2f961e48281f580b4a04e288525582a9
#
_cell.length_a   1.000
_cell.length_b   1.000
_cell.length_c   1.000
_cell.angle_alpha   90.00
_cell.angle_beta   90.00
_cell.angle_gamma   90.00
#
_symmetry.space_group_name_H-M   'P 1'
#
loop_
_entity.id
_entity.type
_entity.pdbx_description
1 polymer ?
#
loop_
_entity_poly.entity_id
_entity_poly.type
_entity_poly.pdbx_seq_one_letter_code
_entity_poly.pdbx_strand_id
1 'polypeptide(L)'
;MGTIGDLLGDALGQALASNSDAAPVEAIEGAREQAAEERAEHVRQVVRDALVSNASVVPENIDDACLLSALDLDTLSLYAAVSAIERELAITIPDAVVTQWVTIGDIASSVGELA
;
A
#
# COMPACT_ATOMS: atom_id res chain seq x y z
N MET A 1 22.08 -39.31 1.94
CA MET A 1 22.99 -38.17 1.83
C MET A 1 22.26 -36.87 2.07
N GLY A 2 22.69 -36.12 3.04
CA GLY A 2 22.09 -34.84 3.31
C GLY A 2 22.52 -33.81 2.30
N THR A 3 21.68 -33.52 1.35
CA THR A 3 21.90 -32.45 0.42
C THR A 3 21.26 -31.17 0.97
N ILE A 4 21.62 -30.05 0.40
CA ILE A 4 21.03 -28.78 0.76
C ILE A 4 19.50 -28.82 0.53
N GLY A 5 19.06 -29.50 -0.51
CA GLY A 5 17.65 -29.68 -0.79
C GLY A 5 16.90 -30.47 0.27
N ASP A 6 17.51 -31.52 0.79
CA ASP A 6 16.92 -32.32 1.86
C ASP A 6 16.81 -31.54 3.16
N LEU A 7 17.82 -30.73 3.49
CA LEU A 7 17.81 -29.91 4.68
C LEU A 7 16.75 -28.81 4.57
N LEU A 8 16.61 -28.20 3.42
CA LEU A 8 15.59 -27.17 3.18
C LEU A 8 14.19 -27.77 3.23
N GLY A 9 13.98 -28.92 2.64
CA GLY A 9 12.70 -29.60 2.67
C GLY A 9 12.26 -29.96 4.07
N ASP A 10 13.20 -30.48 4.88
CA ASP A 10 12.94 -30.83 6.25
C ASP A 10 12.63 -29.60 7.11
N ALA A 11 13.39 -28.52 6.94
CA ALA A 11 13.17 -27.28 7.65
C ALA A 11 11.81 -26.64 7.29
N LEU A 12 11.46 -26.66 6.03
CA LEU A 12 10.17 -26.16 5.57
C LEU A 12 9.01 -27.00 6.11
N GLY A 13 9.16 -28.31 6.11
CA GLY A 13 8.15 -29.22 6.65
C GLY A 13 7.93 -28.98 8.13
N GLN A 14 8.98 -28.81 8.88
CA GLN A 14 8.90 -28.51 10.32
C GLN A 14 8.29 -27.15 10.58
N ALA A 15 8.66 -26.14 9.81
CA ALA A 15 8.12 -24.79 9.95
C ALA A 15 6.62 -24.77 9.67
N LEU A 16 6.17 -25.46 8.62
CA LEU A 16 4.76 -25.55 8.29
C LEU A 16 3.96 -26.32 9.33
N ALA A 17 4.51 -27.44 9.82
CA ALA A 17 3.88 -28.23 10.87
C ALA A 17 3.78 -27.44 12.18
N SER A 18 4.83 -26.72 12.54
CA SER A 18 4.82 -25.87 13.73
C SER A 18 3.78 -24.76 13.62
N ASN A 19 3.68 -24.13 12.47
CA ASN A 19 2.68 -23.09 12.24
C ASN A 19 1.26 -23.65 12.33
N SER A 20 1.03 -24.82 11.77
CA SER A 20 -0.28 -25.46 11.82
C SER A 20 -0.69 -25.83 13.25
N ASP A 21 0.27 -26.34 14.04
CA ASP A 21 0.00 -26.75 15.40
C ASP A 21 -0.03 -25.60 16.38
N ALA A 22 0.82 -24.59 16.17
CA ALA A 22 1.03 -23.50 17.11
C ALA A 22 0.12 -22.31 16.91
N ALA A 23 -0.49 -22.15 15.73
CA ALA A 23 -1.30 -20.98 15.41
C ALA A 23 -2.79 -21.31 15.37
N PRO A 24 -3.57 -20.89 16.38
CA PRO A 24 -5.02 -20.94 16.29
C PRO A 24 -5.51 -20.09 15.12
N VAL A 25 -6.66 -20.44 14.59
CA VAL A 25 -7.27 -19.69 13.47
C VAL A 25 -7.42 -18.21 13.83
N GLU A 26 -7.77 -17.92 15.06
CA GLU A 26 -7.89 -16.55 15.55
C GLU A 26 -6.59 -15.75 15.46
N ALA A 27 -5.47 -16.38 15.76
CA ALA A 27 -4.16 -15.72 15.68
C ALA A 27 -3.78 -15.46 14.20
N ILE A 28 -4.14 -16.36 13.29
CA ILE A 28 -3.90 -16.16 11.86
C ILE A 28 -4.74 -15.02 11.32
N GLU A 29 -6.00 -14.95 11.72
CA GLU A 29 -6.91 -13.87 11.31
C GLU A 29 -6.42 -12.52 11.86
N GLY A 30 -6.01 -12.47 13.11
CA GLY A 30 -5.44 -11.26 13.70
C GLY A 30 -4.18 -10.81 13.00
N ALA A 31 -3.30 -11.74 12.61
CA ALA A 31 -2.08 -11.42 11.88
C ALA A 31 -2.40 -10.89 10.47
N ARG A 32 -3.41 -11.44 9.81
CA ARG A 32 -3.85 -10.95 8.49
C ARG A 32 -4.45 -9.56 8.56
N GLU A 33 -5.27 -9.29 9.57
CA GLU A 33 -5.84 -7.97 9.80
C GLU A 33 -4.74 -6.94 10.07
N GLN A 34 -3.78 -7.29 10.90
CA GLN A 34 -2.65 -6.42 11.21
C GLN A 34 -1.80 -6.15 9.98
N ALA A 35 -1.53 -7.17 9.16
CA ALA A 35 -0.78 -7.01 7.92
C ALA A 35 -1.55 -6.14 6.91
N ALA A 36 -2.88 -6.27 6.87
CA ALA A 36 -3.72 -5.45 6.00
C ALA A 36 -3.72 -4.00 6.47
N GLU A 37 -3.77 -3.74 7.76
CA GLU A 37 -3.69 -2.39 8.33
C GLU A 37 -2.34 -1.74 8.05
N GLU A 38 -1.26 -2.49 8.22
CA GLU A 38 0.09 -2.00 7.92
C GLU A 38 0.25 -1.66 6.44
N ARG A 39 -0.32 -2.49 5.58
CA ARG A 39 -0.29 -2.24 4.14
C ARG A 39 -1.11 -1.00 3.77
N ALA A 40 -2.28 -0.84 4.37
CA ALA A 40 -3.12 0.32 4.14
C ALA A 40 -2.42 1.60 4.62
N GLU A 41 -1.74 1.54 5.75
CA GLU A 41 -0.98 2.67 6.27
C GLU A 41 0.19 3.02 5.35
N HIS A 42 0.89 2.00 4.84
CA HIS A 42 1.98 2.20 3.89
C HIS A 42 1.48 2.85 2.60
N VAL A 43 0.34 2.40 2.08
CA VAL A 43 -0.29 2.99 0.89
C VAL A 43 -0.62 4.46 1.13
N ARG A 44 -1.22 4.78 2.26
CA ARG A 44 -1.55 6.17 2.62
C ARG A 44 -0.31 7.04 2.70
N GLN A 45 0.75 6.52 3.26
CA GLN A 45 2.01 7.24 3.38
C GLN A 45 2.62 7.52 2.02
N VAL A 46 2.67 6.52 1.14
CA VAL A 46 3.19 6.67 -0.22
C VAL A 46 2.38 7.71 -1.00
N VAL A 47 1.06 7.64 -0.91
CA VAL A 47 0.16 8.60 -1.57
C VAL A 47 0.40 10.01 -1.05
N ARG A 48 0.44 10.17 0.26
CA ARG A 48 0.66 11.47 0.89
C ARG A 48 1.99 12.08 0.48
N ASP A 49 3.06 11.30 0.57
CA ASP A 49 4.40 11.76 0.24
C ASP A 49 4.50 12.17 -1.24
N ALA A 50 3.90 11.40 -2.13
CA ALA A 50 3.91 11.71 -3.55
C ALA A 50 3.16 13.02 -3.85
N LEU A 51 2.02 13.21 -3.21
CA LEU A 51 1.20 14.41 -3.38
C LEU A 51 1.90 15.64 -2.82
N VAL A 52 2.43 15.55 -1.62
CA VAL A 52 3.13 16.66 -0.96
C VAL A 52 4.36 17.08 -1.75
N SER A 53 5.11 16.11 -2.28
CA SER A 53 6.31 16.37 -3.06
C SER A 53 6.02 17.14 -4.35
N ASN A 54 4.81 17.04 -4.88
CA ASN A 54 4.41 17.68 -6.13
C ASN A 54 3.40 18.82 -5.92
N ALA A 55 2.98 19.08 -4.69
CA ALA A 55 1.98 20.11 -4.39
C ALA A 55 2.58 21.49 -4.45
N SER A 56 1.81 22.46 -4.98
CA SER A 56 2.16 23.87 -4.94
C SER A 56 1.85 24.49 -3.57
N VAL A 57 0.82 23.96 -2.91
CA VAL A 57 0.41 24.37 -1.57
C VAL A 57 0.30 23.14 -0.69
N VAL A 58 0.87 23.21 0.52
CA VAL A 58 0.80 22.12 1.49
C VAL A 58 -0.10 22.57 2.65
N PRO A 59 -1.31 22.00 2.80
CA PRO A 59 -2.18 22.33 3.93
C PRO A 59 -1.58 21.89 5.26
N GLU A 60 -2.02 22.51 6.35
CA GLU A 60 -1.56 22.15 7.69
C GLU A 60 -1.96 20.72 8.05
N ASN A 61 -3.17 20.33 7.68
CA ASN A 61 -3.69 18.99 7.96
C ASN A 61 -3.92 18.26 6.66
N ILE A 62 -3.15 17.19 6.46
CA ILE A 62 -3.30 16.32 5.29
C ILE A 62 -3.85 15.00 5.77
N ASP A 63 -5.17 14.86 5.71
CA ASP A 63 -5.89 13.64 6.08
C ASP A 63 -6.68 13.12 4.88
N ASP A 64 -7.40 12.03 5.07
CA ASP A 64 -8.18 11.41 4.01
C ASP A 64 -9.28 12.33 3.46
N ALA A 65 -9.79 13.25 4.28
CA ALA A 65 -10.81 14.19 3.87
C ALA A 65 -10.25 15.41 3.11
N CYS A 66 -8.94 15.58 3.08
CA CYS A 66 -8.29 16.69 2.40
C CYS A 66 -8.60 16.64 0.90
N LEU A 67 -9.07 17.74 0.36
CA LEU A 67 -9.38 17.85 -1.07
C LEU A 67 -8.09 17.99 -1.89
N LEU A 68 -8.04 17.34 -3.04
CA LEU A 68 -6.92 17.49 -3.96
C LEU A 68 -6.77 18.94 -4.42
N SER A 69 -7.88 19.67 -4.55
CA SER A 69 -7.86 21.08 -4.91
C SER A 69 -7.13 21.95 -3.89
N ALA A 70 -7.07 21.52 -2.63
CA ALA A 70 -6.34 22.24 -1.59
C ALA A 70 -4.83 22.17 -1.77
N LEU A 71 -4.33 21.21 -2.52
CA LEU A 71 -2.91 21.05 -2.84
C LEU A 71 -2.46 21.84 -4.06
N ASP A 72 -3.41 22.43 -4.77
CA ASP A 72 -3.18 23.22 -5.98
C ASP A 72 -2.28 22.49 -6.98
N LEU A 73 -2.64 21.24 -7.27
CA LEU A 73 -1.92 20.41 -8.23
C LEU A 73 -2.42 20.69 -9.64
N ASP A 74 -1.52 21.04 -10.54
CA ASP A 74 -1.85 21.07 -11.96
C ASP A 74 -1.82 19.64 -12.53
N THR A 75 -2.21 19.50 -13.80
CA THR A 75 -2.27 18.19 -14.45
C THR A 75 -0.92 17.50 -14.45
N LEU A 76 0.15 18.23 -14.74
CA LEU A 76 1.50 17.68 -14.78
C LEU A 76 1.95 17.21 -13.41
N SER A 77 1.72 18.03 -12.38
CA SER A 77 2.08 17.68 -10.99
C SER A 77 1.28 16.49 -10.51
N LEU A 78 0.00 16.41 -10.84
CA LEU A 78 -0.85 15.28 -10.49
C LEU A 78 -0.31 13.98 -11.11
N TYR A 79 0.00 13.98 -12.39
CA TYR A 79 0.53 12.79 -13.06
C TYR A 79 1.94 12.45 -12.61
N ALA A 80 2.74 13.44 -12.20
CA ALA A 80 4.03 13.18 -11.57
C ALA A 80 3.85 12.43 -10.25
N ALA A 81 2.87 12.82 -9.44
CA ALA A 81 2.53 12.12 -8.21
C ALA A 81 2.03 10.70 -8.49
N VAL A 82 1.16 10.54 -9.49
CA VAL A 82 0.67 9.23 -9.92
C VAL A 82 1.83 8.31 -10.32
N SER A 83 2.76 8.83 -11.11
CA SER A 83 3.94 8.06 -11.55
C SER A 83 4.80 7.63 -10.36
N ALA A 84 4.96 8.50 -9.37
CA ALA A 84 5.71 8.18 -8.16
C ALA A 84 5.03 7.06 -7.37
N ILE A 85 3.70 7.11 -7.23
CA ILE A 85 2.93 6.08 -6.55
C ILE A 85 3.04 4.75 -7.29
N GLU A 86 2.87 4.76 -8.61
CA GLU A 86 2.98 3.56 -9.44
C GLU A 86 4.35 2.89 -9.30
N ARG A 87 5.40 3.69 -9.27
CA ARG A 87 6.76 3.19 -9.14
C ARG A 87 7.02 2.61 -7.76
N GLU A 88 6.58 3.31 -6.72
CA GLU A 88 6.81 2.89 -5.34
C GLU A 88 6.06 1.61 -4.98
N LEU A 89 4.84 1.47 -5.46
CA LEU A 89 3.98 0.33 -5.16
C LEU A 89 3.99 -0.73 -6.26
N ALA A 90 4.68 -0.49 -7.35
CA ALA A 90 4.76 -1.40 -8.50
C ALA A 90 3.38 -1.75 -9.07
N ILE A 91 2.54 -0.73 -9.24
CA ILE A 91 1.18 -0.88 -9.77
C ILE A 91 0.99 0.04 -10.98
N THR A 92 -0.10 -0.19 -11.70
CA THR A 92 -0.53 0.68 -12.79
C THR A 92 -1.88 1.30 -12.44
N ILE A 93 -1.97 2.62 -12.51
CA ILE A 93 -3.20 3.35 -12.18
C ILE A 93 -3.82 3.86 -13.49
N PRO A 94 -5.03 3.38 -13.85
CA PRO A 94 -5.69 3.85 -15.07
C PRO A 94 -6.09 5.32 -14.98
N ASP A 95 -6.04 6.03 -16.08
CA ASP A 95 -6.46 7.45 -16.14
C ASP A 95 -7.91 7.64 -15.70
N ALA A 96 -8.79 6.69 -16.04
CA ALA A 96 -10.19 6.74 -15.63
C ALA A 96 -10.35 6.77 -14.11
N VAL A 97 -9.45 6.13 -13.38
CA VAL A 97 -9.45 6.15 -11.91
C VAL A 97 -8.98 7.52 -11.42
N VAL A 98 -7.92 8.05 -12.02
CA VAL A 98 -7.35 9.36 -11.64
C VAL A 98 -8.39 10.48 -11.75
N THR A 99 -9.18 10.46 -12.80
CA THR A 99 -10.20 11.51 -13.05
C THR A 99 -11.35 11.51 -12.04
N GLN A 100 -11.51 10.44 -11.28
CA GLN A 100 -12.56 10.32 -10.26
C GLN A 100 -12.12 10.80 -8.88
N TRP A 101 -10.85 11.07 -8.69
CA TRP A 101 -10.32 11.45 -7.39
C TRP A 101 -10.72 12.88 -7.00
N VAL A 102 -11.24 13.03 -5.80
CA VAL A 102 -11.61 14.32 -5.21
C VAL A 102 -10.82 14.58 -3.94
N THR A 103 -10.63 13.54 -3.12
CA THR A 103 -9.92 13.63 -1.84
C THR A 103 -8.72 12.70 -1.84
N ILE A 104 -7.83 12.90 -0.85
CA ILE A 104 -6.70 12.02 -0.61
C ILE A 104 -7.19 10.61 -0.26
N GLY A 105 -8.28 10.50 0.50
CA GLY A 105 -8.90 9.22 0.80
C GLY A 105 -9.33 8.45 -0.43
N ASP A 106 -9.85 9.13 -1.44
CA ASP A 106 -10.22 8.51 -2.71
C ASP A 106 -9.01 7.88 -3.38
N ILE A 107 -7.87 8.58 -3.36
CA ILE A 107 -6.62 8.06 -3.92
C ILE A 107 -6.15 6.84 -3.15
N ALA A 108 -6.12 6.94 -1.83
CA ALA A 108 -5.67 5.84 -0.98
C ALA A 108 -6.53 4.59 -1.15
N SER A 109 -7.85 4.74 -1.27
CA SER A 109 -8.78 3.64 -1.51
C SER A 109 -8.54 2.98 -2.86
N SER A 110 -8.43 3.78 -3.92
CA SER A 110 -8.20 3.28 -5.27
C SER A 110 -6.86 2.56 -5.39
N VAL A 111 -5.81 3.16 -4.85
CA VAL A 111 -4.46 2.60 -4.86
C VAL A 111 -4.40 1.32 -4.04
N GLY A 112 -5.08 1.30 -2.89
CA GLY A 112 -5.16 0.12 -2.05
C GLY A 112 -5.81 -1.06 -2.75
N GLU A 113 -6.80 -0.82 -3.61
CA GLU A 113 -7.43 -1.87 -4.41
C GLU A 113 -6.49 -2.42 -5.49
N LEU A 114 -5.60 -1.59 -6.01
CA LEU A 114 -4.66 -1.96 -7.07
C LEU A 114 -3.37 -2.58 -6.53
N ALA A 115 -3.06 -2.29 -5.29
CA ALA A 115 -1.81 -2.75 -4.66
C ALA A 115 -1.84 -4.21 -4.20
#